data_78997d5501f000d18fca6ce5cc5a0cbc
#
_entry.id   78997d5501f000d18fca6ce5cc5a0cbc
#
_cell.length_a   1.000
_cell.length_b   1.000
_cell.length_c   1.000
_cell.angle_alpha   90.00
_cell.angle_beta   90.00
_cell.angle_gamma   90.00
#
_symmetry.space_group_name_H-M   'P 1'
#
loop_
_entity.id
_entity.type
_entity.pdbx_description
1 polymer ?
#
loop_
_entity_poly.entity_id
_entity_poly.type
_entity_poly.pdbx_seq_one_letter_code
_entity_poly.pdbx_strand_id
1 'polypeptide(L)'
;KGSTFPDINGAVGILFEQASSRGHAQESDNGILTFPFTIRNQFTAALSTLEAAVSMREEMLNYQREFYNNARKEGSKGGAIVFGDEKDAARAYHLAEILHRHKIKVHEIDQDFTLNGKTYRKGYGYVVPRNQRQTRLINAMFEKRTQFTDSLFYDISAWTFPLAFNLDYSDTGLNRAGAELAEPVLRQPATVNRSNYAYLMQWHEYYTPKALNQILKAGLRAKVGMKQFSLNGKDYDYGTILIPVQNQQLQGAELHQFLQEVAGKAHVDIDGVGTGLTSGIDLGSNNFRAVERPKVALIIGDGINPYDAGEIWHLFDTRYEMHITKIDTRNLGRTD
;
A
#
# COMPACT_ATOMS: atom_id res chain seq x y z
N LYS A 1 3.97 -7.29 -14.50
CA LYS A 1 3.36 -8.45 -15.15
C LYS A 1 4.33 -9.62 -15.22
N GLY A 2 3.81 -10.86 -15.32
CA GLY A 2 4.61 -12.08 -15.30
C GLY A 2 5.69 -12.15 -16.40
N SER A 3 5.41 -11.65 -17.59
CA SER A 3 6.35 -11.64 -18.71
C SER A 3 7.43 -10.56 -18.63
N THR A 4 7.16 -9.41 -18.04
CA THR A 4 8.12 -8.30 -17.97
C THR A 4 8.94 -8.27 -16.68
N PHE A 5 8.46 -8.91 -15.62
CA PHE A 5 9.18 -8.98 -14.35
C PHE A 5 10.52 -9.75 -14.45
N PRO A 6 10.60 -10.89 -15.18
CA PRO A 6 11.89 -11.53 -15.45
C PRO A 6 12.88 -10.59 -16.15
N ASP A 7 12.45 -9.85 -17.16
CA ASP A 7 13.33 -8.98 -17.96
C ASP A 7 14.00 -7.90 -17.11
N ILE A 8 13.22 -7.24 -16.23
CA ILE A 8 13.79 -6.20 -15.34
C ILE A 8 14.70 -6.80 -14.23
N ASN A 9 14.75 -8.12 -14.11
CA ASN A 9 15.63 -8.87 -13.22
C ASN A 9 16.72 -9.65 -13.97
N GLY A 10 17.02 -9.29 -15.20
CA GLY A 10 18.10 -9.88 -15.98
C GLY A 10 17.86 -11.31 -16.44
N ALA A 11 16.60 -11.67 -16.63
CA ALA A 11 16.19 -12.92 -17.24
C ALA A 11 15.47 -12.64 -18.58
N VAL A 12 14.93 -13.66 -19.21
CA VAL A 12 14.13 -13.54 -20.43
C VAL A 12 12.70 -13.97 -20.12
N GLY A 13 11.77 -13.03 -20.19
CA GLY A 13 10.34 -13.29 -20.02
C GLY A 13 9.66 -13.52 -21.35
N ILE A 14 9.01 -14.67 -21.52
CA ILE A 14 8.29 -15.01 -22.74
C ILE A 14 6.85 -15.35 -22.35
N LEU A 15 5.89 -14.76 -23.06
CA LEU A 15 4.48 -15.08 -22.93
C LEU A 15 4.00 -15.67 -24.26
N PHE A 16 3.55 -16.92 -24.19
CA PHE A 16 2.96 -17.61 -25.36
C PHE A 16 1.43 -17.46 -25.29
N GLU A 17 0.89 -16.42 -25.89
CA GLU A 17 -0.54 -16.20 -26.06
C GLU A 17 -0.99 -16.78 -27.40
N GLN A 18 -1.07 -18.09 -27.47
CA GLN A 18 -1.55 -18.80 -28.65
C GLN A 18 -3.05 -19.00 -28.55
N ALA A 19 -3.75 -18.88 -29.68
CA ALA A 19 -5.18 -19.10 -29.74
C ALA A 19 -5.52 -20.50 -29.19
N SER A 20 -6.45 -20.52 -28.22
CA SER A 20 -6.91 -21.75 -27.59
C SER A 20 -8.32 -22.08 -28.05
N SER A 21 -8.62 -23.36 -28.30
CA SER A 21 -9.98 -23.82 -28.54
C SER A 21 -10.75 -23.84 -27.22
N ARG A 22 -11.96 -23.27 -27.23
CA ARG A 22 -12.94 -23.47 -26.15
C ARG A 22 -13.72 -24.76 -26.46
N GLY A 23 -13.40 -25.82 -25.72
CA GLY A 23 -13.96 -27.16 -26.01
C GLY A 23 -13.16 -27.91 -27.08
N HIS A 24 -13.79 -28.85 -27.81
CA HIS A 24 -13.09 -29.75 -28.74
C HIS A 24 -12.74 -29.09 -30.07
N ALA A 25 -13.54 -28.16 -30.55
CA ALA A 25 -13.36 -27.44 -31.80
C ALA A 25 -14.00 -26.06 -31.72
N GLN A 26 -13.34 -25.09 -32.35
CA GLN A 26 -13.80 -23.70 -32.39
C GLN A 26 -13.54 -23.14 -33.78
N GLU A 27 -14.54 -22.50 -34.38
CA GLU A 27 -14.35 -21.72 -35.58
C GLU A 27 -13.49 -20.49 -35.32
N SER A 28 -12.58 -20.21 -36.25
CA SER A 28 -11.77 -19.01 -36.28
C SER A 28 -11.65 -18.48 -37.71
N ASP A 29 -11.17 -17.26 -37.89
CA ASP A 29 -10.94 -16.66 -39.21
C ASP A 29 -9.97 -17.49 -40.09
N ASN A 30 -9.16 -18.35 -39.47
CA ASN A 30 -8.19 -19.22 -40.13
C ASN A 30 -8.64 -20.69 -40.22
N GLY A 31 -9.92 -20.97 -39.98
CA GLY A 31 -10.50 -22.32 -40.02
C GLY A 31 -10.77 -22.88 -38.62
N ILE A 32 -11.00 -24.18 -38.55
CA ILE A 32 -11.36 -24.87 -37.31
C ILE A 32 -10.12 -25.11 -36.45
N LEU A 33 -10.11 -24.51 -35.27
CA LEU A 33 -9.11 -24.72 -34.23
C LEU A 33 -9.56 -25.87 -33.31
N THR A 34 -8.78 -26.94 -33.29
CA THR A 34 -9.12 -28.13 -32.47
C THR A 34 -8.31 -28.17 -31.17
N PHE A 35 -8.88 -28.75 -30.12
CA PHE A 35 -8.18 -28.94 -28.85
C PHE A 35 -6.86 -29.73 -28.95
N PRO A 36 -6.80 -30.86 -29.72
CA PRO A 36 -5.53 -31.55 -29.93
C PRO A 36 -4.46 -30.68 -30.61
N PHE A 37 -4.84 -29.81 -31.54
CA PHE A 37 -3.90 -28.87 -32.16
C PHE A 37 -3.36 -27.88 -31.10
N THR A 38 -4.22 -27.32 -30.26
CA THR A 38 -3.82 -26.38 -29.20
C THR A 38 -2.83 -27.03 -28.21
N ILE A 39 -3.11 -28.28 -27.77
CA ILE A 39 -2.20 -29.05 -26.92
C ILE A 39 -0.84 -29.23 -27.59
N ARG A 40 -0.80 -29.70 -28.81
CA ARG A 40 0.46 -29.92 -29.55
C ARG A 40 1.24 -28.62 -29.71
N ASN A 41 0.57 -27.52 -30.00
CA ASN A 41 1.19 -26.21 -30.21
C ASN A 41 1.86 -25.70 -28.91
N GLN A 42 1.13 -25.71 -27.80
CA GLN A 42 1.66 -25.31 -26.50
C GLN A 42 2.80 -26.24 -26.04
N PHE A 43 2.65 -27.55 -26.25
CA PHE A 43 3.69 -28.52 -25.90
C PHE A 43 4.97 -28.30 -26.72
N THR A 44 4.85 -28.04 -28.04
CA THR A 44 6.00 -27.72 -28.90
C THR A 44 6.71 -26.46 -28.46
N ALA A 45 5.96 -25.38 -28.12
CA ALA A 45 6.53 -24.15 -27.61
C ALA A 45 7.28 -24.37 -26.26
N ALA A 46 6.72 -25.18 -25.38
CA ALA A 46 7.37 -25.52 -24.12
C ALA A 46 8.68 -26.30 -24.32
N LEU A 47 8.68 -27.32 -25.20
CA LEU A 47 9.89 -28.08 -25.51
C LEU A 47 10.97 -27.22 -26.18
N SER A 48 10.58 -26.37 -27.17
CA SER A 48 11.52 -25.44 -27.81
C SER A 48 12.15 -24.47 -26.81
N THR A 49 11.39 -24.02 -25.80
CA THR A 49 11.93 -23.16 -24.73
C THR A 49 12.98 -23.90 -23.89
N LEU A 50 12.74 -25.18 -23.55
CA LEU A 50 13.71 -25.98 -22.83
C LEU A 50 14.97 -26.25 -23.68
N GLU A 51 14.81 -26.56 -24.94
CA GLU A 51 15.92 -26.76 -25.88
C GLU A 51 16.77 -25.49 -26.03
N ALA A 52 16.11 -24.31 -26.17
CA ALA A 52 16.79 -23.02 -26.20
C ALA A 52 17.54 -22.76 -24.90
N ALA A 53 16.93 -23.04 -23.75
CA ALA A 53 17.58 -22.86 -22.45
C ALA A 53 18.85 -23.73 -22.28
N VAL A 54 18.87 -24.94 -22.86
CA VAL A 54 20.05 -25.81 -22.86
C VAL A 54 21.12 -25.29 -23.82
N SER A 55 20.72 -25.01 -25.07
CA SER A 55 21.66 -24.61 -26.12
C SER A 55 22.27 -23.21 -25.90
N MET A 56 21.50 -22.30 -25.32
CA MET A 56 21.92 -20.93 -25.05
C MET A 56 22.35 -20.68 -23.58
N ARG A 57 22.65 -21.74 -22.85
CA ARG A 57 22.95 -21.64 -21.41
C ARG A 57 24.06 -20.63 -21.10
N GLU A 58 25.15 -20.66 -21.86
CA GLU A 58 26.30 -19.78 -21.62
C GLU A 58 25.95 -18.33 -21.93
N GLU A 59 25.27 -18.06 -23.04
CA GLU A 59 24.81 -16.75 -23.44
C GLU A 59 23.85 -16.14 -22.40
N MET A 60 22.89 -16.93 -21.92
CA MET A 60 21.92 -16.47 -20.91
C MET A 60 22.58 -16.14 -19.59
N LEU A 61 23.54 -16.95 -19.11
CA LEU A 61 24.30 -16.68 -17.90
C LEU A 61 25.18 -15.45 -18.03
N ASN A 62 25.83 -15.26 -19.20
CA ASN A 62 26.60 -14.06 -19.48
C ASN A 62 25.71 -12.81 -19.56
N TYR A 63 24.56 -12.90 -20.24
CA TYR A 63 23.57 -11.84 -20.29
C TYR A 63 23.15 -11.39 -18.89
N GLN A 64 22.79 -12.31 -18.00
CA GLN A 64 22.40 -11.98 -16.62
C GLN A 64 23.56 -11.32 -15.85
N ARG A 65 24.77 -11.83 -15.98
CA ARG A 65 25.97 -11.24 -15.36
C ARG A 65 26.20 -9.80 -15.84
N GLU A 66 26.13 -9.58 -17.15
CA GLU A 66 26.32 -8.25 -17.74
C GLU A 66 25.19 -7.28 -17.37
N PHE A 67 23.93 -7.79 -17.33
CA PHE A 67 22.80 -7.00 -16.89
C PHE A 67 23.07 -6.34 -15.52
N TYR A 68 23.48 -7.12 -14.53
CA TYR A 68 23.73 -6.60 -13.20
C TYR A 68 25.03 -5.79 -13.08
N ASN A 69 26.05 -6.10 -13.85
CA ASN A 69 27.27 -5.29 -13.90
C ASN A 69 26.98 -3.90 -14.50
N ASN A 70 26.20 -3.85 -15.54
CA ASN A 70 25.79 -2.59 -16.16
C ASN A 70 24.82 -1.81 -15.24
N ALA A 71 23.86 -2.47 -14.60
CA ALA A 71 22.99 -1.84 -13.62
C ALA A 71 23.78 -1.15 -12.49
N ARG A 72 24.82 -1.78 -11.97
CA ARG A 72 25.71 -1.15 -10.96
C ARG A 72 26.43 0.08 -11.50
N LYS A 73 26.95 0.03 -12.73
CA LYS A 73 27.59 1.18 -13.39
C LYS A 73 26.62 2.33 -13.61
N GLU A 74 25.38 2.02 -14.00
CA GLU A 74 24.29 2.99 -14.14
C GLU A 74 23.95 3.62 -12.79
N GLY A 75 23.76 2.81 -11.76
CA GLY A 75 23.41 3.26 -10.41
C GLY A 75 24.50 4.09 -9.72
N SER A 76 25.77 3.86 -10.06
CA SER A 76 26.89 4.64 -9.49
C SER A 76 26.87 6.11 -9.88
N LYS A 77 26.17 6.48 -10.94
CA LYS A 77 26.01 7.87 -11.41
C LYS A 77 24.83 8.59 -10.76
N GLY A 78 23.94 7.86 -10.08
CA GLY A 78 22.76 8.40 -9.44
C GLY A 78 22.93 8.57 -7.93
N GLY A 79 22.24 9.52 -7.31
CA GLY A 79 22.19 9.69 -5.86
C GLY A 79 21.29 8.64 -5.19
N ALA A 80 20.25 9.11 -4.57
CA ALA A 80 19.21 8.30 -3.92
C ALA A 80 17.83 8.84 -4.26
N ILE A 81 16.79 8.08 -3.93
CA ILE A 81 15.40 8.53 -3.93
C ILE A 81 14.95 8.57 -2.48
N VAL A 82 14.33 9.68 -2.07
CA VAL A 82 13.56 9.76 -0.83
C VAL A 82 12.09 9.63 -1.15
N PHE A 83 11.33 8.90 -0.32
CA PHE A 83 9.88 8.85 -0.38
C PHE A 83 9.29 8.76 1.02
N GLY A 84 8.09 9.29 1.19
CA GLY A 84 7.40 9.28 2.47
C GLY A 84 6.10 10.07 2.46
N ASP A 85 5.46 10.11 3.61
CA ASP A 85 4.34 11.00 3.91
C ASP A 85 4.60 11.68 5.25
N GLU A 86 4.32 12.97 5.35
CA GLU A 86 4.63 13.75 6.55
C GLU A 86 3.86 13.26 7.79
N LYS A 87 2.68 12.66 7.59
CA LYS A 87 1.73 12.31 8.64
C LYS A 87 1.38 10.83 8.71
N ASP A 88 1.69 10.03 7.67
CA ASP A 88 1.31 8.62 7.60
C ASP A 88 2.51 7.72 7.31
N ALA A 89 3.05 7.13 8.36
CA ALA A 89 4.18 6.22 8.25
C ALA A 89 3.82 4.87 7.60
N ALA A 90 2.56 4.42 7.70
CA ALA A 90 2.15 3.09 7.24
C ALA A 90 2.18 2.97 5.71
N ARG A 91 1.78 3.99 4.97
CA ARG A 91 1.85 3.98 3.50
C ARG A 91 3.29 3.88 3.01
N ALA A 92 4.20 4.65 3.62
CA ALA A 92 5.63 4.58 3.30
C ALA A 92 6.22 3.21 3.64
N TYR A 93 5.85 2.63 4.79
CA TYR A 93 6.23 1.28 5.19
C TYR A 93 5.82 0.23 4.15
N HIS A 94 4.59 0.26 3.66
CA HIS A 94 4.12 -0.74 2.68
C HIS A 94 4.89 -0.68 1.36
N LEU A 95 5.27 0.50 0.89
CA LEU A 95 6.16 0.58 -0.27
C LEU A 95 7.57 0.09 0.06
N ALA A 96 8.12 0.45 1.22
CA ALA A 96 9.44 -0.03 1.66
C ALA A 96 9.48 -1.56 1.80
N GLU A 97 8.41 -2.18 2.32
CA GLU A 97 8.26 -3.64 2.40
C GLU A 97 8.31 -4.29 1.01
N ILE A 98 7.63 -3.73 0.02
CA ILE A 98 7.69 -4.22 -1.37
C ILE A 98 9.11 -4.12 -1.90
N LEU A 99 9.78 -2.98 -1.72
CA LEU A 99 11.18 -2.80 -2.16
C LEU A 99 12.09 -3.83 -1.51
N HIS A 100 11.95 -4.05 -0.20
CA HIS A 100 12.74 -5.03 0.55
C HIS A 100 12.52 -6.46 0.03
N ARG A 101 11.29 -6.87 -0.27
CA ARG A 101 10.96 -8.18 -0.88
C ARG A 101 11.67 -8.39 -2.22
N HIS A 102 11.91 -7.31 -2.96
CA HIS A 102 12.68 -7.32 -4.21
C HIS A 102 14.21 -7.19 -3.99
N LYS A 103 14.69 -7.36 -2.77
CA LYS A 103 16.12 -7.25 -2.41
C LYS A 103 16.72 -5.87 -2.72
N ILE A 104 15.89 -4.84 -2.67
CA ILE A 104 16.31 -3.45 -2.74
C ILE A 104 16.66 -2.99 -1.32
N LYS A 105 17.86 -2.45 -1.17
CA LYS A 105 18.31 -1.87 0.09
C LYS A 105 17.59 -0.56 0.35
N VAL A 106 17.03 -0.46 1.54
CA VAL A 106 16.27 0.69 2.01
C VAL A 106 16.92 1.23 3.27
N HIS A 107 17.03 2.54 3.38
CA HIS A 107 17.58 3.23 4.55
C HIS A 107 16.50 4.05 5.23
N GLU A 108 16.63 4.24 6.54
CA GLU A 108 15.85 5.26 7.22
C GLU A 108 16.29 6.67 6.78
N ILE A 109 15.43 7.66 6.99
CA ILE A 109 15.80 9.07 6.85
C ILE A 109 16.69 9.43 8.05
N ASP A 110 17.86 10.04 7.79
CA ASP A 110 18.80 10.41 8.85
C ASP A 110 18.20 11.43 9.83
N GLN A 111 17.63 12.51 9.31
CA GLN A 111 16.96 13.57 10.05
C GLN A 111 15.87 14.22 9.20
N ASP A 112 14.91 14.88 9.84
CA ASP A 112 13.87 15.63 9.16
C ASP A 112 14.45 16.68 8.22
N PHE A 113 13.89 16.80 7.02
CA PHE A 113 14.31 17.82 6.05
C PHE A 113 13.18 18.16 5.06
N THR A 114 13.28 19.33 4.44
CA THR A 114 12.40 19.75 3.36
C THR A 114 13.14 19.74 2.03
N LEU A 115 12.52 19.20 1.00
CA LEU A 115 13.04 19.13 -0.36
C LEU A 115 11.90 19.36 -1.36
N ASN A 116 12.09 20.28 -2.30
CA ASN A 116 11.06 20.63 -3.30
C ASN A 116 9.68 21.00 -2.70
N GLY A 117 9.69 21.67 -1.54
CA GLY A 117 8.47 22.08 -0.82
C GLY A 117 7.75 20.94 -0.09
N LYS A 118 8.35 19.76 -0.01
CA LYS A 118 7.83 18.58 0.71
C LYS A 118 8.68 18.28 1.92
N THR A 119 8.04 17.94 3.02
CA THR A 119 8.71 17.56 4.28
C THR A 119 8.86 16.06 4.37
N TYR A 120 10.08 15.61 4.58
CA TYR A 120 10.43 14.20 4.80
C TYR A 120 10.89 14.03 6.24
N ARG A 121 10.18 13.21 7.01
CA ARG A 121 10.42 13.02 8.44
C ARG A 121 11.01 11.65 8.74
N LYS A 122 11.95 11.60 9.68
CA LYS A 122 12.47 10.35 10.23
C LYS A 122 11.33 9.52 10.83
N GLY A 123 11.28 8.23 10.46
CA GLY A 123 10.19 7.32 10.85
C GLY A 123 8.93 7.39 9.99
N TYR A 124 8.83 8.35 9.06
CA TYR A 124 7.68 8.53 8.16
C TYR A 124 8.03 8.38 6.68
N GLY A 125 9.27 8.03 6.38
CA GLY A 125 9.75 7.82 5.04
C GLY A 125 11.09 7.11 5.00
N TYR A 126 11.57 6.88 3.80
CA TYR A 126 12.76 6.06 3.55
C TYR A 126 13.60 6.65 2.43
N VAL A 127 14.88 6.29 2.42
CA VAL A 127 15.82 6.63 1.36
C VAL A 127 16.30 5.36 0.67
N VAL A 128 16.29 5.36 -0.66
CA VAL A 128 16.73 4.25 -1.51
C VAL A 128 17.93 4.69 -2.34
N PRO A 129 19.15 4.27 -1.99
CA PRO A 129 20.32 4.52 -2.82
C PRO A 129 20.18 3.87 -4.20
N ARG A 130 20.56 4.57 -5.27
CA ARG A 130 20.51 3.99 -6.62
C ARG A 130 21.70 3.06 -6.91
N ASN A 131 22.82 3.26 -6.25
CA ASN A 131 24.03 2.43 -6.44
C ASN A 131 23.86 1.05 -5.78
N GLN A 132 23.03 0.21 -6.37
CA GLN A 132 22.83 -1.17 -5.94
C GLN A 132 22.45 -2.07 -7.11
N ARG A 133 22.41 -3.39 -6.86
CA ARG A 133 22.15 -4.40 -7.89
C ARG A 133 20.84 -4.15 -8.64
N GLN A 134 19.79 -3.73 -7.93
CA GLN A 134 18.43 -3.57 -8.45
C GLN A 134 18.15 -2.18 -9.04
N THR A 135 19.17 -1.41 -9.42
CA THR A 135 19.03 -0.05 -9.97
C THR A 135 17.96 0.07 -11.04
N ARG A 136 17.93 -0.87 -11.99
CA ARG A 136 16.96 -0.84 -13.08
C ARG A 136 15.54 -1.04 -12.59
N LEU A 137 15.33 -1.96 -11.65
CA LEU A 137 14.02 -2.17 -11.01
C LEU A 137 13.60 -0.94 -10.19
N ILE A 138 14.52 -0.33 -9.43
CA ILE A 138 14.26 0.92 -8.70
C ILE A 138 13.79 2.01 -9.67
N ASN A 139 14.54 2.21 -10.76
CA ASN A 139 14.16 3.20 -11.76
C ASN A 139 12.77 2.93 -12.33
N ALA A 140 12.44 1.69 -12.67
CA ALA A 140 11.12 1.31 -13.17
C ALA A 140 9.99 1.57 -12.16
N MET A 141 10.22 1.30 -10.85
CA MET A 141 9.22 1.51 -9.80
C MET A 141 8.96 2.99 -9.49
N PHE A 142 9.95 3.85 -9.70
CA PHE A 142 9.88 5.28 -9.40
C PHE A 142 9.74 6.17 -10.65
N GLU A 143 9.80 5.59 -11.86
CA GLU A 143 9.68 6.35 -13.11
C GLU A 143 8.31 7.01 -13.20
N LYS A 144 8.32 8.32 -13.49
CA LYS A 144 7.13 9.07 -13.90
C LYS A 144 7.20 9.34 -15.38
N ARG A 145 6.45 8.61 -16.18
CA ARG A 145 6.37 8.82 -17.62
C ARG A 145 5.08 9.55 -17.99
N THR A 146 5.21 10.68 -18.64
CA THR A 146 4.09 11.52 -19.09
C THR A 146 4.05 11.71 -20.61
N GLN A 147 5.09 11.22 -21.30
CA GLN A 147 5.19 11.30 -22.77
C GLN A 147 5.58 9.92 -23.31
N PHE A 148 4.95 9.54 -24.40
CA PHE A 148 5.17 8.27 -25.08
C PHE A 148 5.56 8.56 -26.54
N THR A 149 6.53 7.81 -27.08
CA THR A 149 6.98 7.93 -28.46
C THR A 149 5.98 7.32 -29.45
N ASP A 150 5.20 6.35 -29.00
CA ASP A 150 4.15 5.70 -29.76
C ASP A 150 2.78 6.10 -29.18
N SER A 151 1.84 6.45 -30.05
CA SER A 151 0.46 6.73 -29.67
C SER A 151 -0.36 5.48 -29.34
N LEU A 152 0.10 4.32 -29.81
CA LEU A 152 -0.48 3.02 -29.50
C LEU A 152 0.38 2.33 -28.44
N PHE A 153 -0.03 2.40 -27.20
CA PHE A 153 0.64 1.71 -26.12
C PHE A 153 -0.37 0.99 -25.23
N TYR A 154 0.12 -0.01 -24.51
CA TYR A 154 -0.67 -0.84 -23.63
C TYR A 154 -0.43 -0.43 -22.17
N ASP A 155 -1.43 0.16 -21.55
CA ASP A 155 -1.34 0.91 -20.30
C ASP A 155 -1.76 0.15 -19.03
N ILE A 156 -1.92 -1.16 -19.10
CA ILE A 156 -2.41 -1.96 -17.97
C ILE A 156 -1.42 -2.13 -16.78
N SER A 157 -0.29 -1.44 -16.79
CA SER A 157 0.68 -1.50 -15.70
C SER A 157 0.96 -0.12 -15.15
N ALA A 158 0.68 0.08 -13.87
CA ALA A 158 1.15 1.25 -13.14
C ALA A 158 2.59 1.01 -12.64
N TRP A 159 3.51 1.89 -12.99
CA TRP A 159 4.92 1.79 -12.61
C TRP A 159 5.30 2.74 -11.49
N THR A 160 4.76 3.94 -11.46
CA THR A 160 5.10 4.95 -10.47
C THR A 160 4.47 4.61 -9.12
N PHE A 161 5.10 3.70 -8.38
CA PHE A 161 4.58 3.21 -7.11
C PHE A 161 4.32 4.30 -6.07
N PRO A 162 5.20 5.31 -5.87
CA PRO A 162 4.89 6.37 -4.92
C PRO A 162 3.54 7.03 -5.16
N LEU A 163 3.13 7.24 -6.42
CA LEU A 163 1.81 7.81 -6.74
C LEU A 163 0.68 6.86 -6.37
N ALA A 164 0.84 5.54 -6.62
CA ALA A 164 -0.16 4.54 -6.25
C ALA A 164 -0.33 4.43 -4.72
N PHE A 165 0.74 4.67 -3.95
CA PHE A 165 0.72 4.72 -2.49
C PHE A 165 0.38 6.11 -1.93
N ASN A 166 0.13 7.09 -2.79
CA ASN A 166 -0.08 8.50 -2.42
C ASN A 166 1.04 9.03 -1.52
N LEU A 167 2.29 8.86 -1.96
CA LEU A 167 3.50 9.30 -1.27
C LEU A 167 4.19 10.42 -2.03
N ASP A 168 4.75 11.36 -1.29
CA ASP A 168 5.73 12.30 -1.83
C ASP A 168 7.04 11.57 -2.09
N TYR A 169 7.73 11.92 -3.19
CA TYR A 169 9.05 11.38 -3.52
C TYR A 169 9.88 12.37 -4.32
N SER A 170 11.19 12.27 -4.20
CA SER A 170 12.15 13.13 -4.89
C SER A 170 13.51 12.48 -5.03
N ASP A 171 14.26 12.88 -6.05
CA ASP A 171 15.68 12.59 -6.11
C ASP A 171 16.41 13.36 -5.00
N THR A 172 17.36 12.71 -4.35
CA THR A 172 18.13 13.27 -3.23
C THR A 172 19.59 12.78 -3.25
N GLY A 173 20.42 13.36 -2.41
CA GLY A 173 21.77 12.87 -2.16
C GLY A 173 21.82 11.74 -1.12
N LEU A 174 22.91 10.97 -1.13
CA LEU A 174 23.15 9.91 -0.15
C LEU A 174 23.30 10.43 1.29
N ASN A 175 23.60 11.72 1.46
CA ASN A 175 23.73 12.37 2.78
C ASN A 175 22.40 12.45 3.55
N ARG A 176 21.30 12.02 2.95
CA ARG A 176 19.97 11.91 3.61
C ARG A 176 19.65 10.48 4.07
N ALA A 177 20.48 9.53 3.68
CA ALA A 177 20.34 8.14 4.10
C ALA A 177 20.96 7.94 5.50
N GLY A 178 20.15 7.54 6.45
CA GLY A 178 20.59 7.03 7.74
C GLY A 178 21.03 5.57 7.67
N ALA A 179 20.76 4.80 8.71
CA ALA A 179 21.12 3.38 8.75
C ALA A 179 20.41 2.56 7.66
N GLU A 180 21.13 1.60 7.05
CA GLU A 180 20.52 0.57 6.20
C GLU A 180 19.64 -0.31 7.08
N LEU A 181 18.39 -0.54 6.66
CA LEU A 181 17.45 -1.37 7.40
C LEU A 181 17.60 -2.83 6.97
N ALA A 182 17.81 -3.71 7.94
CA ALA A 182 17.78 -5.15 7.71
C ALA A 182 16.38 -5.58 7.21
N GLU A 183 15.34 -4.96 7.78
CA GLU A 183 13.94 -5.08 7.37
C GLU A 183 13.20 -3.78 7.72
N PRO A 184 12.34 -3.26 6.84
CA PRO A 184 11.44 -2.17 7.21
C PRO A 184 10.53 -2.57 8.36
N VAL A 185 10.40 -1.69 9.34
CA VAL A 185 9.52 -1.90 10.50
C VAL A 185 8.47 -0.79 10.53
N LEU A 186 7.23 -1.20 10.73
CA LEU A 186 6.14 -0.24 10.88
C LEU A 186 6.34 0.59 12.16
N ARG A 187 6.25 1.91 12.02
CA ARG A 187 6.44 2.85 13.14
C ARG A 187 5.54 2.49 14.31
N GLN A 188 6.09 2.46 15.48
CA GLN A 188 5.31 2.32 16.70
C GLN A 188 4.70 3.68 17.09
N PRO A 189 3.43 3.71 17.50
CA PRO A 189 2.81 4.94 17.97
C PRO A 189 3.43 5.43 19.26
N ALA A 190 3.23 6.69 19.56
CA ALA A 190 3.56 7.22 20.87
C ALA A 190 2.73 6.54 21.98
N THR A 191 3.27 6.50 23.19
CA THR A 191 2.52 6.01 24.35
C THR A 191 1.30 6.90 24.57
N VAL A 192 0.13 6.29 24.68
CA VAL A 192 -1.12 7.01 24.93
C VAL A 192 -1.09 7.61 26.33
N ASN A 193 -1.17 8.93 26.43
CA ASN A 193 -1.26 9.60 27.73
C ASN A 193 -2.63 9.35 28.39
N ARG A 194 -2.65 8.96 29.64
CA ARG A 194 -3.90 8.77 30.38
C ARG A 194 -4.67 10.09 30.50
N SER A 195 -5.97 10.03 30.20
CA SER A 195 -6.86 11.17 30.31
C SER A 195 -8.07 10.88 31.20
N ASN A 196 -8.55 11.91 31.90
CA ASN A 196 -9.82 11.89 32.62
C ASN A 196 -10.93 12.62 31.83
N TYR A 197 -10.65 13.14 30.64
CA TYR A 197 -11.59 13.92 29.84
C TYR A 197 -11.92 13.27 28.50
N ALA A 198 -10.92 13.15 27.61
CA ALA A 198 -11.12 12.56 26.29
C ALA A 198 -9.81 12.08 25.65
N TYR A 199 -9.96 11.29 24.60
CA TYR A 199 -8.88 10.89 23.70
C TYR A 199 -9.18 11.34 22.27
N LEU A 200 -8.15 11.73 21.53
CA LEU A 200 -8.23 12.21 20.15
C LEU A 200 -7.37 11.35 19.24
N MET A 201 -7.90 11.00 18.08
CA MET A 201 -7.19 10.24 17.04
C MET A 201 -7.44 10.92 15.70
N GLN A 202 -6.40 11.37 15.02
CA GLN A 202 -6.53 12.01 13.71
C GLN A 202 -6.86 10.98 12.62
N TRP A 203 -7.49 11.43 11.53
CA TRP A 203 -7.99 10.53 10.47
C TRP A 203 -7.02 10.30 9.32
N HIS A 204 -5.87 10.92 9.28
CA HIS A 204 -4.95 10.90 8.14
C HIS A 204 -4.13 9.61 8.00
N GLU A 205 -3.99 8.80 9.06
CA GLU A 205 -3.17 7.59 9.04
C GLU A 205 -3.92 6.41 8.38
N TYR A 206 -3.22 5.63 7.58
CA TYR A 206 -3.75 4.50 6.81
C TYR A 206 -4.56 3.50 7.64
N TYR A 207 -4.14 3.26 8.87
CA TYR A 207 -4.80 2.31 9.77
C TYR A 207 -5.81 2.92 10.74
N THR A 208 -6.11 4.21 10.65
CA THR A 208 -7.16 4.83 11.49
C THR A 208 -8.51 4.13 11.36
N PRO A 209 -8.97 3.65 10.16
CA PRO A 209 -10.21 2.87 10.05
C PRO A 209 -10.18 1.55 10.85
N LYS A 210 -9.01 0.87 10.92
CA LYS A 210 -8.82 -0.32 11.76
C LYS A 210 -9.00 0.02 13.23
N ALA A 211 -8.36 1.09 13.71
CA ALA A 211 -8.46 1.53 15.08
C ALA A 211 -9.91 1.90 15.46
N LEU A 212 -10.58 2.70 14.61
CA LEU A 212 -11.98 3.08 14.83
C LEU A 212 -12.90 1.85 14.86
N ASN A 213 -12.71 0.88 13.95
CA ASN A 213 -13.49 -0.36 13.95
C ASN A 213 -13.33 -1.13 15.28
N GLN A 214 -12.11 -1.23 15.81
CA GLN A 214 -11.86 -1.91 17.09
C GLN A 214 -12.55 -1.17 18.25
N ILE A 215 -12.48 0.16 18.28
CA ILE A 215 -13.14 1.02 19.28
C ILE A 215 -14.66 0.82 19.25
N LEU A 216 -15.27 0.89 18.07
CA LEU A 216 -16.71 0.73 17.91
C LEU A 216 -17.18 -0.72 18.17
N LYS A 217 -16.35 -1.73 17.81
CA LYS A 217 -16.61 -3.15 18.10
C LYS A 217 -16.63 -3.44 19.60
N ALA A 218 -15.82 -2.73 20.37
CA ALA A 218 -15.82 -2.81 21.84
C ALA A 218 -17.01 -2.07 22.48
N GLY A 219 -17.94 -1.53 21.69
CA GLY A 219 -19.10 -0.80 22.18
C GLY A 219 -18.79 0.59 22.72
N LEU A 220 -17.62 1.11 22.43
CA LEU A 220 -17.22 2.44 22.88
C LEU A 220 -17.85 3.54 22.02
N ARG A 221 -18.21 4.63 22.66
CA ARG A 221 -18.75 5.82 22.00
C ARG A 221 -17.59 6.62 21.39
N ALA A 222 -17.74 6.97 20.12
CA ALA A 222 -16.84 7.83 19.39
C ALA A 222 -17.62 8.93 18.68
N LYS A 223 -16.98 10.06 18.44
CA LYS A 223 -17.51 11.16 17.64
C LYS A 223 -16.48 11.60 16.62
N VAL A 224 -16.92 12.22 15.52
CA VAL A 224 -16.06 12.78 14.49
C VAL A 224 -16.14 14.31 14.49
N GLY A 225 -15.00 14.98 14.47
CA GLY A 225 -14.87 16.43 14.34
C GLY A 225 -15.15 16.88 12.91
N MET A 226 -16.12 17.79 12.75
CA MET A 226 -16.57 18.30 11.45
C MET A 226 -15.83 19.56 11.01
N LYS A 227 -14.92 20.06 11.82
CA LYS A 227 -14.11 21.25 11.55
C LYS A 227 -12.73 21.08 12.20
N GLN A 228 -11.77 21.85 11.74
CA GLN A 228 -10.43 21.95 12.33
C GLN A 228 -10.48 22.65 13.68
N PHE A 229 -9.55 22.30 14.54
CA PHE A 229 -9.34 22.95 15.85
C PHE A 229 -7.90 22.74 16.32
N SER A 230 -7.47 23.53 17.29
CA SER A 230 -6.15 23.37 17.92
C SER A 230 -6.31 23.20 19.42
N LEU A 231 -5.52 22.31 20.00
CA LEU A 231 -5.51 22.03 21.44
C LEU A 231 -4.07 21.76 21.92
N ASN A 232 -3.65 22.45 22.98
CA ASN A 232 -2.31 22.32 23.55
C ASN A 232 -1.17 22.51 22.53
N GLY A 233 -1.33 23.42 21.57
CA GLY A 233 -0.32 23.71 20.54
C GLY A 233 -0.25 22.68 19.40
N LYS A 234 -1.16 21.70 19.36
CA LYS A 234 -1.31 20.72 18.28
C LYS A 234 -2.56 21.03 17.48
N ASP A 235 -2.42 21.01 16.15
CA ASP A 235 -3.53 21.17 15.21
C ASP A 235 -4.17 19.82 14.92
N TYR A 236 -5.49 19.80 14.92
CA TYR A 236 -6.33 18.65 14.59
C TYR A 236 -7.19 18.96 13.39
N ASP A 237 -7.13 18.11 12.39
CA ASP A 237 -7.88 18.28 11.16
C ASP A 237 -9.35 17.80 11.32
N TYR A 238 -10.22 18.20 10.39
CA TYR A 238 -11.55 17.62 10.30
C TYR A 238 -11.44 16.11 10.11
N GLY A 239 -12.42 15.37 10.59
CA GLY A 239 -12.34 13.90 10.63
C GLY A 239 -11.67 13.35 11.89
N THR A 240 -11.07 14.19 12.74
CA THR A 240 -10.50 13.74 14.02
C THR A 240 -11.55 13.03 14.84
N ILE A 241 -11.20 11.83 15.31
CA ILE A 241 -12.06 11.00 16.17
C ILE A 241 -11.86 11.41 17.61
N LEU A 242 -12.97 11.69 18.29
CA LEU A 242 -13.04 12.00 19.71
C LEU A 242 -13.64 10.79 20.44
N ILE A 243 -12.94 10.26 21.44
CA ILE A 243 -13.40 9.22 22.35
C ILE A 243 -13.56 9.88 23.75
N PRO A 244 -14.78 10.23 24.17
CA PRO A 244 -15.00 10.82 25.49
C PRO A 244 -14.74 9.77 26.58
N VAL A 245 -14.22 10.18 27.73
CA VAL A 245 -14.04 9.25 28.86
C VAL A 245 -15.36 8.94 29.57
N GLN A 246 -16.29 9.90 29.61
CA GLN A 246 -17.57 9.73 30.28
C GLN A 246 -18.55 8.87 29.48
N ASN A 247 -19.38 8.13 30.21
CA ASN A 247 -20.44 7.28 29.66
C ASN A 247 -19.92 6.23 28.67
N GLN A 248 -18.79 5.63 28.95
CA GLN A 248 -18.20 4.51 28.20
C GLN A 248 -18.47 3.18 28.92
N GLN A 249 -18.44 2.08 28.16
CA GLN A 249 -18.51 0.73 28.74
C GLN A 249 -17.24 0.39 29.52
N LEU A 250 -16.07 0.79 29.01
CA LEU A 250 -14.79 0.72 29.70
C LEU A 250 -14.51 2.07 30.37
N GLN A 251 -13.95 2.07 31.56
CA GLN A 251 -13.70 3.29 32.33
C GLN A 251 -12.29 3.32 32.94
N GLY A 252 -11.81 4.51 33.22
CA GLY A 252 -10.57 4.73 33.96
C GLY A 252 -9.36 4.01 33.36
N ALA A 253 -8.76 3.10 34.11
CA ALA A 253 -7.57 2.36 33.69
C ALA A 253 -7.87 1.36 32.55
N GLU A 254 -9.04 0.73 32.52
CA GLU A 254 -9.43 -0.23 31.50
C GLU A 254 -9.58 0.44 30.13
N LEU A 255 -10.23 1.61 30.06
CA LEU A 255 -10.34 2.38 28.84
C LEU A 255 -8.96 2.81 28.32
N HIS A 256 -8.10 3.29 29.22
CA HIS A 256 -6.75 3.69 28.85
C HIS A 256 -5.93 2.52 28.28
N GLN A 257 -5.93 1.37 28.97
CA GLN A 257 -5.23 0.17 28.51
C GLN A 257 -5.76 -0.30 27.16
N PHE A 258 -7.07 -0.34 26.98
CA PHE A 258 -7.69 -0.72 25.71
C PHE A 258 -7.25 0.20 24.56
N LEU A 259 -7.26 1.53 24.77
CA LEU A 259 -6.81 2.49 23.75
C LEU A 259 -5.31 2.39 23.47
N GLN A 260 -4.48 2.09 24.47
CA GLN A 260 -3.06 1.80 24.28
C GLN A 260 -2.85 0.55 23.42
N GLU A 261 -3.65 -0.51 23.63
CA GLU A 261 -3.60 -1.73 22.81
C GLU A 261 -4.08 -1.46 21.38
N VAL A 262 -5.15 -0.68 21.21
CA VAL A 262 -5.66 -0.29 19.87
C VAL A 262 -4.61 0.52 19.13
N ALA A 263 -4.00 1.53 19.77
CA ALA A 263 -2.94 2.32 19.18
C ALA A 263 -1.77 1.44 18.71
N GLY A 264 -1.32 0.51 19.54
CA GLY A 264 -0.23 -0.41 19.22
C GLY A 264 -0.58 -1.37 18.08
N LYS A 265 -1.78 -1.98 18.07
CA LYS A 265 -2.23 -2.92 17.03
C LYS A 265 -2.53 -2.26 15.69
N ALA A 266 -2.99 -1.02 15.71
CA ALA A 266 -3.29 -0.25 14.50
C ALA A 266 -2.15 0.68 14.08
N HIS A 267 -1.09 0.80 14.88
CA HIS A 267 0.03 1.71 14.63
C HIS A 267 -0.38 3.17 14.39
N VAL A 268 -1.36 3.65 15.14
CA VAL A 268 -1.89 5.02 15.06
C VAL A 268 -1.70 5.77 16.36
N ASP A 269 -1.47 7.07 16.28
CA ASP A 269 -1.33 7.89 17.47
C ASP A 269 -2.70 8.25 18.08
N ILE A 270 -2.81 8.10 19.39
CA ILE A 270 -3.98 8.50 20.18
C ILE A 270 -3.53 9.42 21.31
N ASP A 271 -4.04 10.64 21.32
CA ASP A 271 -3.68 11.67 22.28
C ASP A 271 -4.69 11.73 23.46
N GLY A 272 -4.24 11.56 24.68
CA GLY A 272 -5.06 11.85 25.87
C GLY A 272 -5.08 13.35 26.17
N VAL A 273 -6.26 13.97 26.27
CA VAL A 273 -6.43 15.41 26.47
C VAL A 273 -7.24 15.73 27.74
N GLY A 274 -6.77 16.68 28.53
CA GLY A 274 -7.34 17.01 29.83
C GLY A 274 -8.45 18.08 29.82
N THR A 275 -8.73 18.68 28.67
CA THR A 275 -9.74 19.74 28.50
C THR A 275 -10.43 19.64 27.16
N GLY A 276 -11.65 20.18 27.10
CA GLY A 276 -12.41 20.30 25.88
C GLY A 276 -12.42 21.70 25.26
N LEU A 277 -11.81 22.69 25.96
CA LEU A 277 -11.67 24.03 25.45
C LEU A 277 -10.56 24.09 24.41
N THR A 278 -10.89 24.50 23.22
CA THR A 278 -9.98 24.48 22.06
C THR A 278 -9.95 25.84 21.38
N SER A 279 -8.98 26.05 20.52
CA SER A 279 -9.07 27.11 19.50
C SER A 279 -9.81 26.53 18.29
N GLY A 280 -11.03 27.01 18.05
CA GLY A 280 -11.92 26.51 16.98
C GLY A 280 -13.21 25.90 17.52
N ILE A 281 -13.39 24.60 17.42
CA ILE A 281 -14.58 23.91 17.93
C ILE A 281 -14.29 23.16 19.21
N ASP A 282 -14.95 23.52 20.30
CA ASP A 282 -14.83 22.80 21.57
C ASP A 282 -15.28 21.34 21.44
N LEU A 283 -14.63 20.42 22.18
CA LEU A 283 -14.89 18.97 22.11
C LEU A 283 -16.33 18.59 22.52
N GLY A 284 -17.01 19.46 23.29
CA GLY A 284 -18.42 19.31 23.66
C GLY A 284 -19.43 19.83 22.65
N SER A 285 -18.99 20.51 21.59
CA SER A 285 -19.88 21.18 20.63
C SER A 285 -20.61 20.21 19.71
N ASN A 286 -21.71 20.70 19.10
CA ASN A 286 -22.49 19.94 18.08
C ASN A 286 -21.71 19.69 16.78
N ASN A 287 -20.51 20.28 16.65
CA ASN A 287 -19.60 19.97 15.53
C ASN A 287 -18.87 18.63 15.70
N PHE A 288 -19.00 17.97 16.87
CA PHE A 288 -18.60 16.57 17.06
C PHE A 288 -19.82 15.66 16.97
N ARG A 289 -19.96 14.95 15.84
CA ARG A 289 -21.09 14.06 15.54
C ARG A 289 -20.79 12.64 15.99
N ALA A 290 -21.78 11.94 16.54
CA ALA A 290 -21.63 10.53 16.90
C ALA A 290 -21.31 9.67 15.68
N VAL A 291 -20.42 8.69 15.87
CA VAL A 291 -20.08 7.69 14.86
C VAL A 291 -20.64 6.36 15.33
N GLU A 292 -21.37 5.71 14.44
CA GLU A 292 -21.91 4.37 14.64
C GLU A 292 -21.12 3.33 13.84
N ARG A 293 -21.11 2.09 14.35
CA ARG A 293 -20.43 1.00 13.62
C ARG A 293 -21.22 0.66 12.35
N PRO A 294 -20.63 0.82 11.16
CA PRO A 294 -21.34 0.51 9.93
C PRO A 294 -21.53 -1.00 9.77
N LYS A 295 -22.66 -1.41 9.21
CA LYS A 295 -22.84 -2.72 8.64
C LYS A 295 -22.51 -2.62 7.15
N VAL A 296 -21.48 -3.33 6.71
CA VAL A 296 -20.97 -3.25 5.33
C VAL A 296 -21.32 -4.53 4.59
N ALA A 297 -21.96 -4.40 3.45
CA ALA A 297 -22.20 -5.50 2.52
C ALA A 297 -21.43 -5.26 1.21
N LEU A 298 -20.79 -6.30 0.70
CA LEU A 298 -20.14 -6.34 -0.60
C LEU A 298 -20.94 -7.21 -1.54
N ILE A 299 -21.43 -6.63 -2.63
CA ILE A 299 -22.12 -7.37 -3.66
C ILE A 299 -21.11 -8.13 -4.52
N ILE A 300 -21.40 -9.43 -4.74
CA ILE A 300 -20.58 -10.34 -5.55
C ILE A 300 -21.47 -11.14 -6.50
N GLY A 301 -20.88 -11.88 -7.42
CA GLY A 301 -21.62 -12.79 -8.34
C GLY A 301 -21.82 -12.19 -9.72
N ASP A 302 -22.88 -12.62 -10.41
CA ASP A 302 -23.12 -12.27 -11.81
C ASP A 302 -23.22 -10.76 -12.02
N GLY A 303 -22.48 -10.24 -13.02
CA GLY A 303 -22.41 -8.82 -13.34
C GLY A 303 -21.44 -8.00 -12.48
N ILE A 304 -20.76 -8.60 -11.49
CA ILE A 304 -19.74 -7.96 -10.69
C ILE A 304 -18.35 -8.46 -11.11
N ASN A 305 -17.42 -7.53 -11.34
CA ASN A 305 -16.04 -7.89 -11.60
C ASN A 305 -15.41 -8.54 -10.34
N PRO A 306 -14.98 -9.80 -10.40
CA PRO A 306 -14.45 -10.51 -9.24
C PRO A 306 -13.12 -9.93 -8.71
N TYR A 307 -12.33 -9.26 -9.56
CA TYR A 307 -11.10 -8.59 -9.13
C TYR A 307 -11.42 -7.40 -8.24
N ASP A 308 -12.35 -6.53 -8.64
CA ASP A 308 -12.75 -5.35 -7.88
C ASP A 308 -13.35 -5.75 -6.52
N ALA A 309 -14.25 -6.75 -6.54
CA ALA A 309 -14.81 -7.30 -5.31
C ALA A 309 -13.74 -7.93 -4.40
N GLY A 310 -12.76 -8.61 -4.99
CA GLY A 310 -11.63 -9.21 -4.28
C GLY A 310 -10.73 -8.17 -3.63
N GLU A 311 -10.40 -7.09 -4.33
CA GLU A 311 -9.58 -5.99 -3.82
C GLU A 311 -10.24 -5.29 -2.63
N ILE A 312 -11.53 -4.97 -2.75
CA ILE A 312 -12.30 -4.37 -1.65
C ILE A 312 -12.35 -5.30 -0.44
N TRP A 313 -12.70 -6.57 -0.65
CA TRP A 313 -12.72 -7.54 0.44
C TRP A 313 -11.35 -7.69 1.10
N HIS A 314 -10.28 -7.81 0.31
CA HIS A 314 -8.92 -7.92 0.83
C HIS A 314 -8.54 -6.71 1.71
N LEU A 315 -8.89 -5.49 1.30
CA LEU A 315 -8.62 -4.28 2.08
C LEU A 315 -9.32 -4.35 3.45
N PHE A 316 -10.62 -4.64 3.47
CA PHE A 316 -11.38 -4.71 4.72
C PHE A 316 -10.92 -5.84 5.62
N ASP A 317 -10.70 -7.03 5.06
CA ASP A 317 -10.32 -8.23 5.82
C ASP A 317 -8.88 -8.14 6.36
N THR A 318 -7.91 -7.89 5.49
CA THR A 318 -6.48 -7.98 5.86
C THR A 318 -5.90 -6.69 6.42
N ARG A 319 -6.39 -5.52 5.99
CA ARG A 319 -5.82 -4.23 6.42
C ARG A 319 -6.58 -3.61 7.59
N TYR A 320 -7.90 -3.66 7.54
CA TYR A 320 -8.74 -3.00 8.55
C TYR A 320 -9.34 -3.97 9.57
N GLU A 321 -9.19 -5.30 9.39
CA GLU A 321 -9.80 -6.32 10.25
C GLU A 321 -11.30 -6.08 10.46
N MET A 322 -11.95 -5.61 9.38
CA MET A 322 -13.38 -5.34 9.34
C MET A 322 -14.09 -6.47 8.61
N HIS A 323 -14.93 -7.18 9.35
CA HIS A 323 -15.79 -8.18 8.73
C HIS A 323 -16.86 -7.50 7.87
N ILE A 324 -16.96 -7.91 6.61
CA ILE A 324 -18.00 -7.48 5.66
C ILE A 324 -18.82 -8.67 5.21
N THR A 325 -20.12 -8.46 5.00
CA THR A 325 -21.04 -9.51 4.50
C THR A 325 -20.96 -9.54 2.98
N LYS A 326 -20.65 -10.70 2.39
CA LYS A 326 -20.70 -10.88 0.93
C LYS A 326 -22.10 -11.36 0.52
N ILE A 327 -22.76 -10.61 -0.36
CA ILE A 327 -24.10 -10.87 -0.86
C ILE A 327 -24.03 -11.15 -2.36
N ASP A 328 -24.41 -12.37 -2.76
CA ASP A 328 -24.51 -12.73 -4.17
C ASP A 328 -25.68 -11.99 -4.82
N THR A 329 -25.50 -11.49 -6.05
CA THR A 329 -26.52 -10.76 -6.82
C THR A 329 -27.85 -11.52 -6.91
N ARG A 330 -27.80 -12.86 -6.96
CA ARG A 330 -28.99 -13.73 -6.97
C ARG A 330 -29.82 -13.67 -5.68
N ASN A 331 -29.26 -13.20 -4.60
CA ASN A 331 -29.88 -13.14 -3.27
C ASN A 331 -30.24 -11.71 -2.83
N LEU A 332 -29.97 -10.69 -3.63
CA LEU A 332 -30.23 -9.28 -3.26
C LEU A 332 -31.69 -9.01 -2.85
N GLY A 333 -32.65 -9.62 -3.52
CA GLY A 333 -34.07 -9.45 -3.19
C GLY A 333 -34.57 -10.24 -1.97
N ARG A 334 -33.66 -10.98 -1.29
CA ARG A 334 -33.98 -11.80 -0.10
C ARG A 334 -33.18 -11.35 1.12
N THR A 335 -32.43 -10.25 1.00
CA THR A 335 -31.57 -9.73 2.07
C THR A 335 -32.24 -8.48 2.63
N ASP A 336 -32.53 -8.48 3.93
CA ASP A 336 -33.08 -7.34 4.68
C ASP A 336 -31.97 -6.35 5.10
#